data_3321c67a51fa66ad37f9190d9fe03746
#
_entry.id   3321c67a51fa66ad37f9190d9fe03746
#
_cell.length_a   1.000
_cell.length_b   1.000
_cell.length_c   1.000
_cell.angle_alpha   90.00
_cell.angle_beta   90.00
_cell.angle_gamma   90.00
#
_symmetry.space_group_name_H-M   'P 1'
#
loop_
_entity.id
_entity.type
_entity.pdbx_description
1 polymer ?
#
loop_
_entity_poly.entity_id
_entity_poly.type
_entity_poly.pdbx_seq_one_letter_code
_entity_poly.pdbx_strand_id
1 'polypeptide(L)'
;MTFKISSPRDLNYVNLATLVRKHGSVVVTEQLKKGIKNKEIAPGAFDLSMLARAYLQEKFQRMSLGESEMILREESIDSSQFNTINREILSALVMEGYGEVDGGVFDQLCTTVPSKLKREFIPGISMPTDNAFEITEGMPFPESNVNEDYVQTNTTKHFGLMLKLTFSAVFFDRTNLLLKQAKQMGEGLAYFKLQNLLRYVLGIHTVAGGKVPFSWKGQTYDIFQASTPWVNTKTTNALVDYTDIELAALAASVNNDPNTGRPIMFRPKVLLVPTALEMTAKRIVNSTLVRFGDGASASVGTEFANPISDMKLQIVVSEVAKRLLDDEGGLTATQADGTWFLGDPKKAFAWIQNWPYRELQLADGSDLKFERDVWYGYRGDERGEGACLEPRHWVKCSA
;
A
#
# COMPACT_ATOMS: atom_id res chain seq x y z
N MET A 1 -44.10 5.28 -2.39
CA MET A 1 -43.24 6.41 -1.97
C MET A 1 -41.86 5.83 -1.66
N THR A 2 -40.89 6.11 -2.48
CA THR A 2 -39.49 5.75 -2.21
C THR A 2 -38.92 6.75 -1.21
N PHE A 3 -38.75 6.37 0.04
CA PHE A 3 -38.02 7.18 0.97
C PHE A 3 -36.53 6.93 0.81
N LYS A 4 -35.70 7.95 1.05
CA LYS A 4 -34.25 7.89 0.93
C LYS A 4 -33.65 8.27 2.29
N ILE A 5 -32.76 7.41 2.81
CA ILE A 5 -31.97 7.75 3.99
C ILE A 5 -30.67 8.35 3.47
N SER A 6 -30.51 9.66 3.62
CA SER A 6 -29.34 10.39 3.07
C SER A 6 -28.74 11.40 4.05
N SER A 7 -29.29 11.47 5.27
CA SER A 7 -28.87 12.48 6.25
C SER A 7 -28.42 11.81 7.57
N PRO A 8 -27.34 12.30 8.21
CA PRO A 8 -26.97 11.85 9.58
C PRO A 8 -28.09 12.03 10.60
N ARG A 9 -29.06 12.96 10.36
CA ARG A 9 -30.24 13.15 11.22
C ARG A 9 -31.20 11.96 11.19
N ASP A 10 -31.24 11.23 10.07
CA ASP A 10 -32.09 10.06 9.89
C ASP A 10 -31.54 8.83 10.66
N LEU A 11 -30.28 8.88 11.08
CA LEU A 11 -29.59 7.84 11.83
C LEU A 11 -29.82 7.94 13.34
N ASN A 12 -30.54 8.96 13.81
CA ASN A 12 -30.88 9.05 15.21
C ASN A 12 -31.84 7.91 15.61
N TYR A 13 -31.65 7.34 16.81
CA TYR A 13 -32.42 6.21 17.34
C TYR A 13 -33.94 6.32 17.14
N VAL A 14 -34.54 7.48 17.44
CA VAL A 14 -35.99 7.70 17.35
C VAL A 14 -36.46 7.66 15.89
N ASN A 15 -35.69 8.24 14.99
CA ASN A 15 -36.01 8.28 13.57
C ASN A 15 -35.83 6.89 12.95
N LEU A 16 -34.74 6.21 13.25
CA LEU A 16 -34.45 4.88 12.73
C LEU A 16 -35.48 3.86 13.19
N ALA A 17 -35.84 3.84 14.49
CA ALA A 17 -36.89 2.98 15.04
C ALA A 17 -38.25 3.27 14.37
N THR A 18 -38.56 4.54 14.13
CA THR A 18 -39.80 4.94 13.42
C THR A 18 -39.81 4.47 11.97
N LEU A 19 -38.67 4.57 11.28
CA LEU A 19 -38.53 4.10 9.90
C LEU A 19 -38.65 2.58 9.81
N VAL A 20 -38.03 1.84 10.72
CA VAL A 20 -38.12 0.37 10.79
C VAL A 20 -39.57 -0.05 11.04
N ARG A 21 -40.28 0.61 11.94
CA ARG A 21 -41.73 0.34 12.19
C ARG A 21 -42.61 0.64 10.98
N LYS A 22 -42.32 1.73 10.26
CA LYS A 22 -43.16 2.20 9.16
C LYS A 22 -42.94 1.44 7.86
N HIS A 23 -41.71 1.04 7.58
CA HIS A 23 -41.31 0.49 6.29
C HIS A 23 -40.81 -0.97 6.37
N GLY A 24 -40.62 -1.51 7.58
CA GLY A 24 -40.07 -2.84 7.81
C GLY A 24 -38.55 -2.88 7.78
N SER A 25 -37.95 -3.80 8.53
CA SER A 25 -36.49 -3.95 8.70
C SER A 25 -35.75 -4.19 7.38
N VAL A 26 -36.33 -5.00 6.48
CA VAL A 26 -35.70 -5.36 5.20
C VAL A 26 -35.51 -4.14 4.29
N VAL A 27 -36.54 -3.31 4.15
CA VAL A 27 -36.50 -2.13 3.27
C VAL A 27 -35.55 -1.07 3.81
N VAL A 28 -35.53 -0.86 5.13
CA VAL A 28 -34.60 0.07 5.79
C VAL A 28 -33.15 -0.40 5.61
N THR A 29 -32.90 -1.70 5.78
CA THR A 29 -31.58 -2.32 5.57
C THR A 29 -31.07 -2.08 4.15
N GLU A 30 -31.91 -2.28 3.14
CA GLU A 30 -31.52 -2.04 1.74
C GLU A 30 -31.18 -0.57 1.47
N GLN A 31 -31.94 0.36 2.05
CA GLN A 31 -31.67 1.79 1.90
C GLN A 31 -30.38 2.21 2.60
N LEU A 32 -30.10 1.70 3.81
CA LEU A 32 -28.86 1.93 4.52
C LEU A 32 -27.64 1.39 3.73
N LYS A 33 -27.75 0.17 3.19
CA LYS A 33 -26.72 -0.39 2.34
C LYS A 33 -26.43 0.47 1.10
N LYS A 34 -27.48 0.93 0.43
CA LYS A 34 -27.31 1.83 -0.71
C LYS A 34 -26.64 3.15 -0.32
N GLY A 35 -27.05 3.74 0.81
CA GLY A 35 -26.43 4.97 1.33
C GLY A 35 -24.95 4.81 1.66
N ILE A 36 -24.53 3.67 2.25
CA ILE A 36 -23.13 3.37 2.54
C ILE A 36 -22.33 3.17 1.24
N LYS A 37 -22.85 2.36 0.29
CA LYS A 37 -22.19 2.10 -1.00
C LYS A 37 -22.01 3.36 -1.83
N ASN A 38 -22.98 4.24 -1.81
CA ASN A 38 -22.93 5.52 -2.54
C ASN A 38 -22.12 6.60 -1.82
N LYS A 39 -21.51 6.29 -0.66
CA LYS A 39 -20.81 7.25 0.20
C LYS A 39 -21.66 8.45 0.64
N GLU A 40 -22.99 8.31 0.62
CA GLU A 40 -23.92 9.32 1.12
C GLU A 40 -23.95 9.33 2.66
N ILE A 41 -23.68 8.20 3.29
CA ILE A 41 -23.64 8.02 4.74
C ILE A 41 -22.26 7.52 5.14
N ALA A 42 -21.59 8.28 6.01
CA ALA A 42 -20.31 7.86 6.56
C ALA A 42 -20.48 6.64 7.48
N PRO A 43 -19.69 5.56 7.31
CA PRO A 43 -19.80 4.36 8.14
C PRO A 43 -19.57 4.64 9.64
N GLY A 44 -18.70 5.60 9.96
CA GLY A 44 -18.42 6.03 11.34
C GLY A 44 -19.52 6.83 12.02
N ALA A 45 -20.59 7.23 11.29
CA ALA A 45 -21.73 7.94 11.86
C ALA A 45 -22.73 7.01 12.58
N PHE A 46 -22.55 5.69 12.43
CA PHE A 46 -23.41 4.71 13.10
C PHE A 46 -22.97 4.47 14.55
N ASP A 47 -23.97 4.26 15.40
CA ASP A 47 -23.80 3.69 16.71
C ASP A 47 -24.40 2.27 16.71
N LEU A 48 -23.53 1.27 16.85
CA LEU A 48 -23.92 -0.14 16.78
C LEU A 48 -24.96 -0.49 17.86
N SER A 49 -24.84 0.11 19.06
CA SER A 49 -25.78 -0.13 20.14
C SER A 49 -27.16 0.47 19.87
N MET A 50 -27.20 1.66 19.24
CA MET A 50 -28.47 2.28 18.80
C MET A 50 -29.13 1.51 17.67
N LEU A 51 -28.34 1.01 16.71
CA LEU A 51 -28.82 0.16 15.62
C LEU A 51 -29.44 -1.12 16.16
N ALA A 52 -28.74 -1.81 17.09
CA ALA A 52 -29.23 -3.00 17.74
C ALA A 52 -30.58 -2.74 18.41
N ARG A 53 -30.67 -1.69 19.21
CA ARG A 53 -31.91 -1.31 19.89
C ARG A 53 -33.06 -0.94 18.95
N ALA A 54 -32.76 -0.22 17.84
CA ALA A 54 -33.80 0.19 16.89
C ALA A 54 -34.42 -1.01 16.16
N TYR A 55 -33.58 -1.99 15.76
CA TYR A 55 -34.05 -3.20 15.09
C TYR A 55 -34.78 -4.16 16.05
N LEU A 56 -34.37 -4.21 17.28
CA LEU A 56 -34.97 -5.08 18.28
C LEU A 56 -36.26 -4.52 18.89
N GLN A 57 -36.42 -3.19 18.93
CA GLN A 57 -37.65 -2.55 19.43
C GLN A 57 -38.92 -2.85 18.61
N GLU A 58 -38.78 -3.26 17.35
CA GLU A 58 -39.92 -3.68 16.54
C GLU A 58 -40.69 -4.84 17.20
N LYS A 59 -39.97 -5.72 17.94
CA LYS A 59 -40.55 -6.87 18.64
C LYS A 59 -40.86 -6.61 20.15
N PHE A 60 -40.22 -5.62 20.79
CA PHE A 60 -40.15 -5.53 22.26
C PHE A 60 -40.78 -4.28 22.88
N GLN A 61 -41.92 -3.86 22.43
CA GLN A 61 -42.59 -2.64 22.96
C GLN A 61 -42.95 -2.65 24.44
N ARG A 62 -42.77 -3.74 25.20
CA ARG A 62 -43.28 -3.91 26.55
C ARG A 62 -42.36 -4.58 27.56
N MET A 63 -41.06 -4.75 27.29
CA MET A 63 -40.20 -5.52 28.20
C MET A 63 -39.20 -4.68 28.99
N SER A 64 -38.87 -5.17 30.21
CA SER A 64 -37.84 -4.60 31.07
C SER A 64 -36.43 -4.82 30.50
N LEU A 65 -35.44 -4.00 30.91
CA LEU A 65 -34.04 -4.09 30.42
C LEU A 65 -33.42 -5.49 30.57
N GLY A 66 -33.77 -6.23 31.65
CA GLY A 66 -33.23 -7.58 31.90
C GLY A 66 -33.86 -8.67 31.01
N GLU A 67 -35.17 -8.55 30.71
CA GLU A 67 -35.89 -9.48 29.84
C GLU A 67 -35.50 -9.24 28.38
N SER A 68 -35.23 -7.98 27.98
CA SER A 68 -34.72 -7.67 26.63
C SER A 68 -33.34 -8.24 26.38
N GLU A 69 -32.51 -8.41 27.41
CA GLU A 69 -31.18 -8.98 27.31
C GLU A 69 -31.20 -10.51 27.08
N MET A 70 -32.11 -11.23 27.76
CA MET A 70 -32.28 -12.68 27.54
C MET A 70 -32.84 -13.00 26.17
N ILE A 71 -33.81 -12.22 25.69
CA ILE A 71 -34.44 -12.44 24.38
C ILE A 71 -33.54 -12.03 23.24
N LEU A 72 -32.70 -11.02 23.46
CA LEU A 72 -31.61 -10.68 22.53
C LEU A 72 -30.65 -11.87 22.30
N ARG A 73 -30.40 -12.68 23.33
CA ARG A 73 -29.63 -13.92 23.21
C ARG A 73 -30.33 -15.00 22.41
N GLU A 74 -31.64 -15.19 22.64
CA GLU A 74 -32.40 -16.24 21.92
C GLU A 74 -32.75 -15.86 20.50
N GLU A 75 -33.02 -14.57 20.21
CA GLU A 75 -33.38 -14.10 18.85
C GLU A 75 -32.20 -13.58 18.01
N SER A 76 -31.01 -13.48 18.60
CA SER A 76 -29.79 -13.17 17.81
C SER A 76 -29.53 -14.20 16.71
N ILE A 77 -30.13 -15.37 16.82
CA ILE A 77 -30.09 -16.43 15.80
C ILE A 77 -30.92 -16.06 14.57
N ASP A 78 -31.96 -15.21 14.73
CA ASP A 78 -32.93 -14.92 13.67
C ASP A 78 -32.84 -13.50 13.08
N SER A 79 -31.99 -12.60 13.63
CA SER A 79 -31.85 -11.23 13.13
C SER A 79 -30.86 -11.09 11.97
N SER A 80 -31.11 -11.83 10.89
CA SER A 80 -30.29 -11.80 9.68
C SER A 80 -30.07 -10.39 9.11
N GLN A 81 -31.04 -9.50 9.30
CA GLN A 81 -30.99 -8.12 8.81
C GLN A 81 -30.02 -7.23 9.59
N PHE A 82 -30.01 -7.34 10.92
CA PHE A 82 -29.05 -6.63 11.78
C PHE A 82 -27.62 -7.08 11.51
N ASN A 83 -27.42 -8.40 11.42
CA ASN A 83 -26.12 -8.97 11.05
C ASN A 83 -25.64 -8.46 9.71
N THR A 84 -26.54 -8.31 8.76
CA THR A 84 -26.24 -7.84 7.42
C THR A 84 -25.80 -6.37 7.39
N ILE A 85 -26.44 -5.49 8.16
CA ILE A 85 -26.03 -4.06 8.23
C ILE A 85 -24.68 -3.92 8.93
N ASN A 86 -24.48 -4.56 10.07
CA ASN A 86 -23.21 -4.50 10.79
C ASN A 86 -22.05 -4.99 9.92
N ARG A 87 -22.29 -6.00 9.13
CA ARG A 87 -21.37 -6.50 8.14
C ARG A 87 -20.94 -5.41 7.15
N GLU A 88 -21.89 -4.71 6.56
CA GLU A 88 -21.59 -3.67 5.57
C GLU A 88 -20.88 -2.46 6.21
N ILE A 89 -21.26 -2.10 7.44
CA ILE A 89 -20.61 -1.01 8.19
C ILE A 89 -19.15 -1.37 8.53
N LEU A 90 -18.90 -2.56 9.06
CA LEU A 90 -17.57 -3.02 9.42
C LEU A 90 -16.68 -3.16 8.19
N SER A 91 -17.20 -3.74 7.11
CA SER A 91 -16.52 -3.82 5.82
C SER A 91 -16.13 -2.44 5.28
N ALA A 92 -17.06 -1.50 5.28
CA ALA A 92 -16.81 -0.15 4.79
C ALA A 92 -15.75 0.58 5.64
N LEU A 93 -15.74 0.40 6.98
CA LEU A 93 -14.73 0.98 7.86
C LEU A 93 -13.34 0.37 7.67
N VAL A 94 -13.27 -0.94 7.50
CA VAL A 94 -11.99 -1.60 7.22
C VAL A 94 -11.42 -1.12 5.89
N MET A 95 -12.26 -0.98 4.86
CA MET A 95 -11.84 -0.44 3.56
C MET A 95 -11.45 1.04 3.63
N GLU A 96 -12.13 1.84 4.46
CA GLU A 96 -11.74 3.23 4.72
C GLU A 96 -10.36 3.28 5.38
N GLY A 97 -10.13 2.51 6.45
CA GLY A 97 -8.83 2.42 7.12
C GLY A 97 -7.73 1.90 6.18
N TYR A 98 -8.04 0.89 5.35
CA TYR A 98 -7.10 0.37 4.37
C TYR A 98 -6.66 1.44 3.34
N GLY A 99 -7.57 2.33 2.93
CA GLY A 99 -7.28 3.40 1.99
C GLY A 99 -6.55 4.61 2.59
N GLU A 100 -6.69 4.86 3.89
CA GLU A 100 -6.09 6.05 4.54
C GLU A 100 -4.58 5.95 4.74
N VAL A 101 -4.06 4.77 5.06
CA VAL A 101 -2.64 4.58 5.41
C VAL A 101 -1.71 4.83 4.25
N ASP A 102 -2.16 4.54 3.04
CA ASP A 102 -1.26 4.51 1.90
C ASP A 102 -0.96 5.90 1.32
N GLY A 103 -1.87 6.87 1.45
CA GLY A 103 -1.69 8.20 0.84
C GLY A 103 -1.30 8.16 -0.65
N GLY A 104 -1.46 7.01 -1.31
CA GLY A 104 -1.03 6.77 -2.69
C GLY A 104 0.46 6.45 -2.85
N VAL A 105 1.23 6.28 -1.78
CA VAL A 105 2.66 5.95 -1.84
C VAL A 105 2.89 4.60 -2.50
N PHE A 106 2.06 3.61 -2.18
CA PHE A 106 2.15 2.27 -2.77
C PHE A 106 2.02 2.31 -4.30
N ASP A 107 0.99 2.96 -4.82
CA ASP A 107 0.72 3.06 -6.26
C ASP A 107 1.74 3.92 -7.01
N GLN A 108 2.46 4.80 -6.29
CA GLN A 108 3.55 5.59 -6.86
C GLN A 108 4.84 4.78 -6.99
N LEU A 109 5.08 3.84 -6.07
CA LEU A 109 6.33 3.09 -5.97
C LEU A 109 6.32 1.74 -6.70
N CYS A 110 5.18 1.16 -7.01
CA CYS A 110 5.15 -0.12 -7.71
C CYS A 110 4.00 -0.28 -8.71
N THR A 111 4.10 -1.32 -9.51
CA THR A 111 3.03 -1.80 -10.38
C THR A 111 2.51 -3.12 -9.84
N THR A 112 1.19 -3.29 -9.73
CA THR A 112 0.59 -4.54 -9.30
C THR A 112 0.51 -5.52 -10.46
N VAL A 113 1.09 -6.70 -10.29
CA VAL A 113 1.10 -7.79 -11.28
C VAL A 113 0.31 -8.98 -10.70
N PRO A 114 -0.83 -9.33 -11.30
CA PRO A 114 -1.60 -10.50 -10.86
C PRO A 114 -0.86 -11.80 -11.21
N SER A 115 -0.79 -12.72 -10.26
CA SER A 115 -0.14 -14.01 -10.41
C SER A 115 -0.98 -15.15 -9.83
N LYS A 116 -0.89 -16.32 -10.44
CA LYS A 116 -1.51 -17.56 -9.91
C LYS A 116 -0.49 -18.47 -9.22
N LEU A 117 0.78 -18.18 -9.36
CA LEU A 117 1.88 -18.98 -8.84
C LEU A 117 2.40 -18.42 -7.51
N LYS A 118 3.04 -19.26 -6.72
CA LYS A 118 3.72 -18.83 -5.48
C LYS A 118 5.02 -18.06 -5.76
N ARG A 119 5.64 -18.33 -6.89
CA ARG A 119 6.84 -17.66 -7.44
C ARG A 119 6.63 -17.52 -8.92
N GLU A 120 7.03 -16.38 -9.47
CA GLU A 120 7.02 -16.13 -10.90
C GLU A 120 8.43 -16.12 -11.46
N PHE A 121 8.56 -16.57 -12.69
CA PHE A 121 9.72 -16.33 -13.54
C PHE A 121 9.34 -15.25 -14.53
N ILE A 122 9.97 -14.10 -14.42
CA ILE A 122 9.72 -12.93 -15.26
C ILE A 122 10.89 -12.80 -16.21
N PRO A 123 10.68 -12.30 -17.45
CA PRO A 123 11.79 -12.00 -18.35
C PRO A 123 12.88 -11.22 -17.62
N GLY A 124 14.11 -11.58 -17.83
CA GLY A 124 15.25 -11.02 -17.13
C GLY A 124 15.58 -9.58 -17.52
N ILE A 125 16.69 -9.11 -16.98
CA ILE A 125 17.15 -7.74 -17.18
C ILE A 125 17.98 -7.56 -18.46
N SER A 126 18.35 -8.64 -19.14
CA SER A 126 19.08 -8.59 -20.42
C SER A 126 18.12 -8.64 -21.61
N MET A 127 18.47 -7.98 -22.68
CA MET A 127 17.77 -8.12 -23.94
C MET A 127 17.91 -9.55 -24.47
N PRO A 128 16.82 -10.21 -24.90
CA PRO A 128 16.84 -11.61 -25.29
C PRO A 128 17.50 -11.84 -26.65
N THR A 129 17.64 -10.79 -27.47
CA THR A 129 18.18 -10.88 -28.83
C THR A 129 19.47 -10.08 -28.96
N ASP A 130 20.33 -10.53 -29.85
CA ASP A 130 21.57 -9.84 -30.20
C ASP A 130 21.32 -8.51 -30.94
N ASN A 131 22.36 -7.72 -31.09
CA ASN A 131 22.31 -6.51 -31.90
C ASN A 131 22.12 -6.85 -33.41
N ALA A 132 21.45 -5.97 -34.12
CA ALA A 132 21.45 -6.06 -35.57
C ALA A 132 22.87 -5.83 -36.14
N PHE A 133 23.19 -6.58 -37.16
CA PHE A 133 24.49 -6.47 -37.88
C PHE A 133 24.27 -5.87 -39.25
N GLU A 134 25.28 -5.16 -39.72
CA GLU A 134 25.32 -4.71 -41.11
C GLU A 134 25.58 -5.91 -42.02
N ILE A 135 24.78 -6.07 -43.06
CA ILE A 135 24.88 -7.18 -44.01
C ILE A 135 25.37 -6.66 -45.32
N THR A 136 26.49 -7.19 -45.78
CA THR A 136 27.03 -6.91 -47.12
C THR A 136 26.20 -7.65 -48.18
N GLU A 137 25.97 -7.03 -49.30
CA GLU A 137 25.18 -7.59 -50.40
C GLU A 137 25.68 -9.00 -50.78
N GLY A 138 24.74 -9.96 -50.82
CA GLY A 138 25.04 -11.37 -51.11
C GLY A 138 25.44 -12.26 -49.95
N MET A 139 25.54 -11.72 -48.72
CA MET A 139 25.83 -12.50 -47.53
C MET A 139 24.52 -12.99 -46.86
N PRO A 140 24.54 -14.18 -46.24
CA PRO A 140 23.37 -14.68 -45.49
C PRO A 140 23.10 -13.80 -44.27
N PHE A 141 21.83 -13.70 -43.90
CA PHE A 141 21.44 -13.04 -42.66
C PHE A 141 22.02 -13.80 -41.46
N PRO A 142 22.65 -13.08 -40.49
CA PRO A 142 23.13 -13.72 -39.28
C PRO A 142 21.93 -14.20 -38.42
N GLU A 143 22.07 -15.40 -37.87
CA GLU A 143 21.08 -15.93 -36.91
C GLU A 143 21.30 -15.25 -35.58
N SER A 144 20.21 -14.77 -34.95
CA SER A 144 20.23 -14.22 -33.60
C SER A 144 20.04 -15.33 -32.59
N ASN A 145 20.95 -15.41 -31.63
CA ASN A 145 20.79 -16.31 -30.50
C ASN A 145 19.79 -15.71 -29.47
N VAL A 146 18.85 -16.52 -28.99
CA VAL A 146 17.98 -16.16 -27.93
C VAL A 146 18.59 -16.64 -26.60
N ASN A 147 19.03 -15.71 -25.79
CA ASN A 147 19.57 -16.03 -24.47
C ASN A 147 18.43 -16.19 -23.45
N GLU A 148 18.44 -17.30 -22.74
CA GLU A 148 17.54 -17.47 -21.58
C GLU A 148 17.96 -16.52 -20.47
N ASP A 149 17.10 -15.56 -20.18
CA ASP A 149 17.28 -14.65 -19.07
C ASP A 149 15.98 -14.52 -18.27
N TYR A 150 16.09 -14.72 -16.96
CA TYR A 150 14.94 -14.66 -16.08
C TYR A 150 15.29 -14.09 -14.71
N VAL A 151 14.33 -13.41 -14.14
CA VAL A 151 14.30 -12.98 -12.74
C VAL A 151 13.28 -13.83 -12.01
N GLN A 152 13.71 -14.46 -10.95
CA GLN A 152 12.82 -15.24 -10.08
C GLN A 152 12.34 -14.38 -8.93
N THR A 153 11.01 -14.24 -8.79
CA THR A 153 10.40 -13.51 -7.69
C THR A 153 10.47 -14.30 -6.37
N ASN A 154 10.35 -13.62 -5.25
CA ASN A 154 10.23 -14.26 -3.97
C ASN A 154 8.86 -14.94 -3.79
N THR A 155 8.78 -15.86 -2.83
CA THR A 155 7.52 -16.56 -2.52
C THR A 155 6.50 -15.61 -1.94
N THR A 156 5.32 -15.54 -2.54
CA THR A 156 4.22 -14.72 -2.03
C THR A 156 3.76 -15.17 -0.66
N LYS A 157 3.55 -14.22 0.24
CA LYS A 157 3.10 -14.45 1.62
C LYS A 157 1.60 -14.19 1.75
N HIS A 158 0.97 -14.98 2.57
CA HIS A 158 -0.43 -14.80 2.97
C HIS A 158 -0.46 -14.08 4.31
N PHE A 159 -1.14 -12.96 4.38
CA PHE A 159 -1.28 -12.18 5.60
C PHE A 159 -2.74 -11.73 5.78
N GLY A 160 -3.11 -11.54 7.01
CA GLY A 160 -4.47 -11.15 7.36
C GLY A 160 -4.64 -10.93 8.86
N LEU A 161 -5.74 -10.29 9.20
CA LEU A 161 -6.15 -10.05 10.58
C LEU A 161 -7.57 -10.55 10.78
N MET A 162 -7.89 -10.94 12.01
CA MET A 162 -9.23 -11.36 12.41
C MET A 162 -9.71 -10.50 13.58
N LEU A 163 -10.90 -9.95 13.43
CA LEU A 163 -11.65 -9.28 14.51
C LEU A 163 -12.75 -10.20 15.00
N LYS A 164 -12.80 -10.48 16.31
CA LYS A 164 -13.86 -11.24 16.95
C LYS A 164 -14.59 -10.35 17.92
N LEU A 165 -15.91 -10.28 17.79
CA LEU A 165 -16.75 -9.46 18.63
C LEU A 165 -17.74 -10.36 19.39
N THR A 166 -17.76 -10.25 20.70
CA THR A 166 -18.73 -10.93 21.55
C THR A 166 -20.03 -10.13 21.60
N PHE A 167 -21.12 -10.78 21.92
CA PHE A 167 -22.41 -10.13 22.11
C PHE A 167 -22.34 -9.00 23.13
N SER A 168 -21.77 -9.28 24.31
CA SER A 168 -21.62 -8.28 25.37
C SER A 168 -20.81 -7.05 24.92
N ALA A 169 -19.74 -7.26 24.13
CA ALA A 169 -18.95 -6.15 23.64
C ALA A 169 -19.74 -5.23 22.70
N VAL A 170 -20.57 -5.79 21.82
CA VAL A 170 -21.43 -4.99 20.91
C VAL A 170 -22.53 -4.27 21.66
N PHE A 171 -23.18 -4.95 22.62
CA PHE A 171 -24.32 -4.39 23.32
C PHE A 171 -23.96 -3.25 24.30
N PHE A 172 -22.80 -3.37 24.95
CA PHE A 172 -22.32 -2.40 25.93
C PHE A 172 -21.33 -1.38 25.34
N ASP A 173 -21.09 -1.39 24.04
CA ASP A 173 -20.21 -0.41 23.39
C ASP A 173 -20.86 0.99 23.38
N ARG A 174 -20.49 1.80 24.37
CA ARG A 174 -20.93 3.20 24.49
C ARG A 174 -20.00 4.18 23.79
N THR A 175 -18.83 3.73 23.35
CA THR A 175 -17.74 4.58 22.88
C THR A 175 -17.45 4.41 21.40
N ASN A 176 -18.20 3.55 20.70
CA ASN A 176 -17.94 3.14 19.33
C ASN A 176 -16.50 2.61 19.14
N LEU A 177 -15.96 1.98 20.18
CA LEU A 177 -14.61 1.43 20.17
C LEU A 177 -14.47 0.33 19.13
N LEU A 178 -15.52 -0.47 18.94
CA LEU A 178 -15.54 -1.56 17.95
C LEU A 178 -15.40 -1.05 16.51
N LEU A 179 -16.04 0.07 16.20
CA LEU A 179 -15.89 0.70 14.88
C LEU A 179 -14.47 1.21 14.65
N LYS A 180 -13.85 1.79 15.68
CA LYS A 180 -12.43 2.19 15.63
C LYS A 180 -11.51 1.00 15.45
N GLN A 181 -11.77 -0.11 16.14
CA GLN A 181 -10.97 -1.34 15.98
C GLN A 181 -11.08 -1.92 14.56
N ALA A 182 -12.26 -1.87 13.94
CA ALA A 182 -12.44 -2.28 12.55
C ALA A 182 -11.61 -1.41 11.59
N LYS A 183 -11.62 -0.08 11.77
CA LYS A 183 -10.81 0.85 11.00
C LYS A 183 -9.30 0.57 11.19
N GLN A 184 -8.86 0.42 12.44
CA GLN A 184 -7.47 0.09 12.76
C GLN A 184 -7.01 -1.26 12.17
N MET A 185 -7.91 -2.23 12.03
CA MET A 185 -7.62 -3.48 11.35
C MET A 185 -7.29 -3.25 9.86
N GLY A 186 -8.06 -2.40 9.18
CA GLY A 186 -7.77 -1.98 7.80
C GLY A 186 -6.44 -1.27 7.67
N GLU A 187 -6.19 -0.30 8.56
CA GLU A 187 -4.91 0.42 8.64
C GLU A 187 -3.73 -0.54 8.85
N GLY A 188 -3.86 -1.51 9.76
CA GLY A 188 -2.82 -2.50 10.06
C GLY A 188 -2.47 -3.39 8.85
N LEU A 189 -3.47 -3.79 8.06
CA LEU A 189 -3.26 -4.57 6.84
C LEU A 189 -2.56 -3.75 5.75
N ALA A 190 -3.01 -2.51 5.52
CA ALA A 190 -2.39 -1.61 4.55
C ALA A 190 -0.95 -1.25 4.94
N TYR A 191 -0.72 -0.98 6.22
CA TYR A 191 0.61 -0.69 6.75
C TYR A 191 1.58 -1.86 6.56
N PHE A 192 1.14 -3.08 6.84
CA PHE A 192 1.95 -4.29 6.62
C PHE A 192 2.30 -4.49 5.14
N LYS A 193 1.34 -4.26 4.24
CA LYS A 193 1.56 -4.32 2.80
C LYS A 193 2.59 -3.28 2.34
N LEU A 194 2.43 -2.03 2.80
CA LEU A 194 3.36 -0.95 2.51
C LEU A 194 4.76 -1.24 3.03
N GLN A 195 4.90 -1.73 4.26
CA GLN A 195 6.20 -2.13 4.81
C GLN A 195 6.88 -3.22 3.98
N ASN A 196 6.14 -4.25 3.55
CA ASN A 196 6.68 -5.31 2.72
C ASN A 196 7.19 -4.78 1.38
N LEU A 197 6.45 -3.88 0.72
CA LEU A 197 6.91 -3.22 -0.50
C LEU A 197 8.17 -2.38 -0.24
N LEU A 198 8.13 -1.52 0.80
CA LEU A 198 9.24 -0.63 1.11
C LEU A 198 10.53 -1.38 1.42
N ARG A 199 10.48 -2.55 2.02
CA ARG A 199 11.68 -3.38 2.21
C ARG A 199 12.40 -3.68 0.89
N TYR A 200 11.65 -3.93 -0.19
CA TYR A 200 12.23 -4.11 -1.52
C TYR A 200 12.75 -2.79 -2.10
N VAL A 201 11.97 -1.73 -2.01
CA VAL A 201 12.35 -0.40 -2.51
C VAL A 201 13.60 0.13 -1.84
N LEU A 202 13.77 -0.14 -0.55
CA LEU A 202 14.93 0.28 0.27
C LEU A 202 16.09 -0.73 0.26
N GLY A 203 15.87 -1.94 -0.26
CA GLY A 203 16.85 -3.02 -0.27
C GLY A 203 17.14 -3.60 1.12
N ILE A 204 16.14 -3.64 2.00
CA ILE A 204 16.26 -4.11 3.38
C ILE A 204 15.65 -5.50 3.51
N HIS A 205 16.35 -6.41 4.19
CA HIS A 205 15.80 -7.70 4.55
C HIS A 205 15.43 -7.75 6.04
N THR A 206 14.34 -8.44 6.37
CA THR A 206 13.83 -8.56 7.75
C THR A 206 14.72 -9.37 8.70
N VAL A 207 15.70 -10.10 8.18
CA VAL A 207 16.66 -10.87 9.00
C VAL A 207 17.91 -10.01 9.21
N ALA A 208 18.32 -9.84 10.43
CA ALA A 208 19.46 -9.01 10.81
C ALA A 208 20.70 -9.32 9.93
N GLY A 209 21.17 -8.31 9.22
CA GLY A 209 22.31 -8.42 8.30
C GLY A 209 22.01 -9.06 6.94
N GLY A 210 20.75 -9.47 6.66
CA GLY A 210 20.36 -9.99 5.36
C GLY A 210 19.96 -8.86 4.40
N LYS A 211 20.30 -9.04 3.13
CA LYS A 211 19.86 -8.16 2.03
C LYS A 211 18.70 -8.80 1.29
N VAL A 212 17.81 -8.01 0.73
CA VAL A 212 16.68 -8.54 -0.06
C VAL A 212 17.26 -9.27 -1.28
N PRO A 213 17.01 -10.56 -1.44
CA PRO A 213 17.58 -11.31 -2.55
C PRO A 213 16.89 -10.91 -3.87
N PHE A 214 17.71 -10.46 -4.82
CA PHE A 214 17.34 -10.36 -6.21
C PHE A 214 17.92 -11.57 -6.95
N SER A 215 17.05 -12.48 -7.38
CA SER A 215 17.49 -13.71 -8.05
C SER A 215 17.46 -13.53 -9.57
N TRP A 216 18.63 -13.48 -10.18
CA TRP A 216 18.83 -13.35 -11.62
C TRP A 216 19.68 -14.49 -12.16
N LYS A 217 19.18 -15.21 -13.18
CA LYS A 217 19.84 -16.42 -13.74
C LYS A 217 20.25 -17.45 -12.68
N GLY A 218 19.42 -17.63 -11.65
CA GLY A 218 19.71 -18.55 -10.57
C GLY A 218 20.76 -18.08 -9.56
N GLN A 219 21.38 -16.92 -9.76
CA GLN A 219 22.29 -16.28 -8.82
C GLN A 219 21.55 -15.25 -7.96
N THR A 220 21.96 -15.10 -6.72
CA THR A 220 21.36 -14.12 -5.80
C THR A 220 22.27 -12.91 -5.67
N TYR A 221 21.70 -11.74 -5.93
CA TYR A 221 22.36 -10.45 -5.83
C TYR A 221 21.64 -9.55 -4.84
N ASP A 222 22.33 -8.55 -4.34
CA ASP A 222 21.70 -7.44 -3.65
C ASP A 222 21.05 -6.50 -4.67
N ILE A 223 19.91 -5.90 -4.31
CA ILE A 223 19.24 -4.92 -5.17
C ILE A 223 20.15 -3.73 -5.47
N PHE A 224 20.87 -3.25 -4.45
CA PHE A 224 21.78 -2.12 -4.57
C PHE A 224 23.23 -2.57 -4.65
N GLN A 225 23.88 -2.24 -5.75
CA GLN A 225 25.27 -2.59 -6.04
C GLN A 225 26.08 -1.32 -6.34
N ALA A 226 27.34 -1.30 -5.88
CA ALA A 226 28.31 -0.26 -6.18
C ALA A 226 29.22 -0.62 -7.35
N SER A 227 29.17 -1.87 -7.84
CA SER A 227 29.98 -2.42 -8.93
C SER A 227 29.19 -3.46 -9.70
N THR A 228 29.82 -4.12 -10.68
CA THR A 228 29.20 -5.21 -11.45
C THR A 228 28.34 -6.16 -10.61
N PRO A 229 27.17 -6.60 -11.11
CA PRO A 229 26.70 -6.53 -12.50
C PRO A 229 26.00 -5.20 -12.87
N TRP A 230 25.67 -4.34 -11.93
CA TRP A 230 25.11 -2.99 -12.17
C TRP A 230 25.57 -2.01 -11.09
N VAL A 231 25.49 -0.71 -11.40
CA VAL A 231 25.80 0.37 -10.45
C VAL A 231 24.54 1.17 -10.20
N ASN A 232 24.01 1.11 -8.98
CA ASN A 232 22.82 1.84 -8.56
C ASN A 232 22.91 2.34 -7.11
N THR A 233 24.13 2.47 -6.60
CA THR A 233 24.39 3.03 -5.28
C THR A 233 25.40 4.18 -5.42
N LYS A 234 25.09 5.31 -4.80
CA LYS A 234 25.99 6.46 -4.68
C LYS A 234 26.13 6.80 -3.20
N THR A 235 27.29 6.54 -2.65
CA THR A 235 27.68 6.96 -1.30
C THR A 235 28.23 8.39 -1.34
N THR A 236 28.21 9.10 -0.21
CA THR A 236 28.68 10.49 -0.10
C THR A 236 27.97 11.44 -1.08
N ASN A 237 26.67 11.32 -1.21
CA ASN A 237 25.82 12.16 -2.04
C ASN A 237 24.62 12.65 -1.22
N ALA A 238 24.86 13.59 -0.30
CA ALA A 238 23.79 14.23 0.47
C ALA A 238 22.94 15.12 -0.45
N LEU A 239 21.63 15.11 -0.27
CA LEU A 239 20.71 15.93 -1.05
C LEU A 239 20.75 17.38 -0.56
N VAL A 240 21.55 18.21 -1.20
CA VAL A 240 21.74 19.64 -0.85
C VAL A 240 21.24 20.55 -1.98
N ASP A 241 21.60 20.23 -3.22
CA ASP A 241 21.23 21.01 -4.38
C ASP A 241 20.90 20.14 -5.61
N TYR A 242 20.70 20.77 -6.77
CA TYR A 242 20.34 20.09 -8.02
C TYR A 242 21.45 19.20 -8.57
N THR A 243 22.72 19.49 -8.25
CA THR A 243 23.87 18.71 -8.74
C THR A 243 23.91 17.31 -8.14
N ASP A 244 23.36 17.13 -6.93
CA ASP A 244 23.28 15.82 -6.29
C ASP A 244 22.33 14.88 -7.05
N ILE A 245 21.23 15.44 -7.59
CA ILE A 245 20.30 14.70 -8.44
C ILE A 245 20.96 14.35 -9.78
N GLU A 246 21.73 15.26 -10.34
CA GLU A 246 22.51 15.02 -11.56
C GLU A 246 23.53 13.89 -11.34
N LEU A 247 24.30 13.93 -10.25
CA LEU A 247 25.28 12.89 -9.91
C LEU A 247 24.62 11.52 -9.74
N ALA A 248 23.44 11.46 -9.11
CA ALA A 248 22.68 10.22 -9.00
C ALA A 248 22.22 9.69 -10.35
N ALA A 249 21.75 10.55 -11.23
CA ALA A 249 21.33 10.19 -12.59
C ALA A 249 22.52 9.70 -13.45
N LEU A 250 23.66 10.36 -13.34
CA LEU A 250 24.90 9.95 -14.01
C LEU A 250 25.38 8.59 -13.53
N ALA A 251 25.33 8.31 -12.22
CA ALA A 251 25.71 7.00 -11.68
C ALA A 251 24.88 5.85 -12.28
N ALA A 252 23.60 6.09 -12.52
CA ALA A 252 22.72 5.09 -13.15
C ALA A 252 22.94 4.96 -14.66
N SER A 253 23.35 6.03 -15.33
CA SER A 253 23.54 6.05 -16.80
C SER A 253 24.71 5.19 -17.29
N VAL A 254 25.62 4.80 -16.40
CA VAL A 254 26.77 3.91 -16.70
C VAL A 254 26.33 2.48 -16.98
N ASN A 255 25.11 2.10 -16.58
CA ASN A 255 24.65 0.72 -16.74
C ASN A 255 24.36 0.38 -18.19
N ASN A 256 24.93 -0.74 -18.64
CA ASN A 256 24.71 -1.31 -19.97
C ASN A 256 23.93 -2.63 -19.85
N ASP A 257 23.29 -3.00 -20.93
CA ASP A 257 22.69 -4.33 -21.08
C ASP A 257 23.78 -5.41 -21.11
N PRO A 258 23.71 -6.46 -20.27
CA PRO A 258 24.74 -7.48 -20.18
C PRO A 258 24.94 -8.31 -21.47
N ASN A 259 23.89 -8.44 -22.29
CA ASN A 259 23.91 -9.23 -23.50
C ASN A 259 24.39 -8.41 -24.72
N THR A 260 23.76 -7.24 -24.91
CA THR A 260 23.98 -6.43 -26.12
C THR A 260 24.98 -5.29 -25.92
N GLY A 261 25.39 -5.00 -24.68
CA GLY A 261 26.25 -3.85 -24.35
C GLY A 261 25.60 -2.49 -24.60
N ARG A 262 24.30 -2.44 -24.92
CA ARG A 262 23.58 -1.18 -25.13
C ARG A 262 23.40 -0.41 -23.85
N PRO A 263 23.56 0.93 -23.86
CA PRO A 263 23.32 1.74 -22.68
C PRO A 263 21.84 1.71 -22.30
N ILE A 264 21.57 1.65 -21.01
CA ILE A 264 20.22 1.70 -20.46
C ILE A 264 19.79 3.15 -20.29
N MET A 265 18.65 3.49 -20.88
CA MET A 265 18.10 4.85 -20.75
C MET A 265 17.49 5.04 -19.35
N PHE A 266 18.24 5.65 -18.47
CA PHE A 266 17.78 6.06 -17.15
C PHE A 266 17.02 7.39 -17.25
N ARG A 267 15.74 7.38 -16.89
CA ARG A 267 14.91 8.59 -16.81
C ARG A 267 14.15 8.56 -15.47
N PRO A 268 14.65 9.30 -14.49
CA PRO A 268 14.00 9.34 -13.17
C PRO A 268 12.67 10.07 -13.24
N LYS A 269 11.68 9.58 -12.48
CA LYS A 269 10.35 10.16 -12.34
C LYS A 269 9.99 10.44 -10.90
N VAL A 270 10.55 9.67 -9.97
CA VAL A 270 10.23 9.73 -8.54
C VAL A 270 11.50 9.99 -7.74
N LEU A 271 11.37 10.90 -6.80
CA LEU A 271 12.35 11.21 -5.77
C LEU A 271 11.72 10.80 -4.41
N LEU A 272 12.19 9.70 -3.83
CA LEU A 272 11.76 9.23 -2.51
C LEU A 272 12.71 9.78 -1.45
N VAL A 273 12.15 10.50 -0.48
CA VAL A 273 12.90 11.16 0.59
C VAL A 273 12.24 10.92 1.96
N PRO A 274 13.03 10.89 3.04
CA PRO A 274 12.50 10.98 4.39
C PRO A 274 11.95 12.39 4.68
N THR A 275 11.14 12.51 5.72
CA THR A 275 10.54 13.79 6.14
C THR A 275 11.59 14.88 6.39
N ALA A 276 12.79 14.51 6.89
CA ALA A 276 13.89 15.43 7.12
C ALA A 276 14.35 16.17 5.85
N LEU A 277 14.32 15.50 4.70
CA LEU A 277 14.73 16.06 3.40
C LEU A 277 13.57 16.63 2.57
N GLU A 278 12.33 16.56 3.05
CA GLU A 278 11.14 16.98 2.30
C GLU A 278 11.24 18.43 1.79
N MET A 279 11.57 19.36 2.69
CA MET A 279 11.64 20.78 2.34
C MET A 279 12.80 21.08 1.39
N THR A 280 13.92 20.38 1.55
CA THR A 280 15.07 20.49 0.64
C THR A 280 14.72 19.95 -0.76
N ALA A 281 14.10 18.77 -0.82
CA ALA A 281 13.64 18.18 -2.08
C ALA A 281 12.64 19.09 -2.81
N LYS A 282 11.65 19.64 -2.09
CA LYS A 282 10.68 20.59 -2.67
C LYS A 282 11.36 21.87 -3.16
N ARG A 283 12.33 22.40 -2.43
CA ARG A 283 13.10 23.55 -2.86
C ARG A 283 13.90 23.28 -4.13
N ILE A 284 14.56 22.12 -4.23
CA ILE A 284 15.35 21.75 -5.41
C ILE A 284 14.46 21.55 -6.63
N VAL A 285 13.39 20.78 -6.50
CA VAL A 285 12.54 20.40 -7.65
C VAL A 285 11.66 21.55 -8.14
N ASN A 286 11.12 22.36 -7.22
CA ASN A 286 10.17 23.42 -7.56
C ASN A 286 10.81 24.79 -7.79
N SER A 287 12.11 24.97 -7.53
CA SER A 287 12.76 26.24 -7.83
C SER A 287 12.83 26.47 -9.34
N THR A 288 12.51 27.69 -9.77
CA THR A 288 12.59 28.08 -11.18
C THR A 288 14.01 28.53 -11.58
N LEU A 289 14.74 29.08 -10.62
CA LEU A 289 16.11 29.59 -10.80
C LEU A 289 17.03 28.95 -9.77
N VAL A 290 18.22 28.61 -10.22
CA VAL A 290 19.33 28.14 -9.37
C VAL A 290 20.55 29.01 -9.60
N ARG A 291 21.37 29.15 -8.56
CA ARG A 291 22.63 29.90 -8.61
C ARG A 291 23.79 28.93 -8.70
N PHE A 292 24.67 29.15 -9.64
CA PHE A 292 25.95 28.49 -9.68
C PHE A 292 26.95 29.33 -8.88
N GLY A 293 27.36 28.84 -7.72
CA GLY A 293 28.37 29.46 -6.89
C GLY A 293 29.76 29.01 -7.34
N ASP A 294 30.57 29.94 -7.80
CA ASP A 294 31.99 29.69 -8.04
C ASP A 294 32.67 29.69 -6.66
N GLY A 295 32.83 28.56 -6.05
CA GLY A 295 33.44 28.13 -4.77
C GLY A 295 34.08 29.13 -3.79
N ALA A 296 34.27 30.40 -4.15
CA ALA A 296 34.92 31.42 -3.35
C ALA A 296 34.01 32.57 -2.86
N SER A 297 32.80 32.73 -3.39
CA SER A 297 31.88 33.79 -2.96
C SER A 297 30.44 33.43 -3.30
N ALA A 298 29.69 32.99 -2.30
CA ALA A 298 28.24 32.66 -2.42
C ALA A 298 27.35 33.88 -2.80
N SER A 299 27.93 35.06 -2.98
CA SER A 299 27.23 36.32 -3.26
C SER A 299 27.25 36.77 -4.71
N VAL A 300 28.05 36.13 -5.60
CA VAL A 300 28.22 36.54 -6.99
C VAL A 300 28.06 35.30 -7.92
N GLY A 301 26.89 34.65 -7.87
CA GLY A 301 26.59 33.57 -8.77
C GLY A 301 25.68 34.01 -9.90
N THR A 302 25.91 33.49 -11.11
CA THR A 302 24.97 33.64 -12.25
C THR A 302 23.75 32.82 -12.01
N GLU A 303 22.57 33.45 -12.10
CA GLU A 303 21.29 32.74 -12.02
C GLU A 303 20.96 32.14 -13.39
N PHE A 304 20.53 30.89 -13.40
CA PHE A 304 20.05 30.21 -14.60
C PHE A 304 18.82 29.35 -14.31
N ALA A 305 18.09 28.98 -15.35
CA ALA A 305 16.91 28.14 -15.21
C ALA A 305 17.27 26.79 -14.58
N ASN A 306 16.46 26.31 -13.65
CA ASN A 306 16.68 25.03 -13.00
C ASN A 306 16.49 23.86 -13.98
N PRO A 307 17.54 23.10 -14.34
CA PRO A 307 17.43 21.99 -15.28
C PRO A 307 16.58 20.83 -14.76
N ILE A 308 16.44 20.72 -13.43
CA ILE A 308 15.64 19.65 -12.81
C ILE A 308 14.13 19.90 -12.97
N SER A 309 13.70 21.16 -13.12
CA SER A 309 12.28 21.49 -13.28
C SER A 309 11.65 20.80 -14.51
N ASP A 310 12.43 20.60 -15.57
CA ASP A 310 11.97 19.95 -16.80
C ASP A 310 11.76 18.43 -16.63
N MET A 311 12.42 17.82 -15.64
CA MET A 311 12.29 16.39 -15.35
C MET A 311 10.93 16.05 -14.73
N LYS A 312 10.22 17.03 -14.18
CA LYS A 312 8.90 16.87 -13.50
C LYS A 312 8.91 15.74 -12.48
N LEU A 313 9.93 15.73 -11.63
CA LEU A 313 10.10 14.70 -10.61
C LEU A 313 8.94 14.76 -9.60
N GLN A 314 8.34 13.61 -9.34
CA GLN A 314 7.35 13.44 -8.29
C GLN A 314 8.07 13.18 -6.97
N ILE A 315 7.85 14.04 -5.97
CA ILE A 315 8.43 13.88 -4.64
C ILE A 315 7.50 12.98 -3.84
N VAL A 316 8.04 11.87 -3.34
CA VAL A 316 7.36 10.94 -2.43
C VAL A 316 8.06 11.04 -1.08
N VAL A 317 7.29 11.38 -0.04
CA VAL A 317 7.79 11.49 1.33
C VAL A 317 7.28 10.31 2.13
N SER A 318 8.16 9.58 2.80
CA SER A 318 7.76 8.42 3.60
C SER A 318 8.55 8.33 4.89
N GLU A 319 7.86 8.57 6.01
CA GLU A 319 8.42 8.36 7.35
C GLU A 319 8.57 6.87 7.66
N VAL A 320 7.72 6.03 7.07
CA VAL A 320 7.82 4.57 7.20
C VAL A 320 9.13 4.06 6.59
N ALA A 321 9.55 4.64 5.45
CA ALA A 321 10.83 4.31 4.82
C ALA A 321 12.01 4.65 5.74
N LYS A 322 12.00 5.83 6.39
CA LYS A 322 13.02 6.22 7.36
C LYS A 322 13.11 5.22 8.51
N ARG A 323 11.97 4.89 9.13
CA ARG A 323 11.94 3.95 10.26
C ARG A 323 12.46 2.57 9.88
N LEU A 324 12.10 2.08 8.71
CA LEU A 324 12.63 0.80 8.22
C LEU A 324 14.14 0.85 8.00
N LEU A 325 14.69 1.96 7.51
CA LEU A 325 16.13 2.13 7.35
C LEU A 325 16.88 2.14 8.70
N ASP A 326 16.30 2.76 9.72
CA ASP A 326 16.84 2.82 11.08
C ASP A 326 16.67 1.48 11.81
N ASP A 327 15.46 0.95 11.90
CA ASP A 327 15.12 -0.24 12.68
C ASP A 327 15.64 -1.54 12.06
N GLU A 328 15.55 -1.71 10.74
CA GLU A 328 15.86 -2.96 10.03
C GLU A 328 17.06 -2.81 9.08
N GLY A 329 17.32 -1.62 8.56
CA GLY A 329 18.39 -1.35 7.59
C GLY A 329 19.78 -1.23 8.20
N GLY A 330 19.89 -1.19 9.52
CA GLY A 330 21.17 -1.06 10.24
C GLY A 330 21.85 0.31 10.08
N LEU A 331 21.10 1.33 9.65
CA LEU A 331 21.57 2.70 9.58
C LEU A 331 21.27 3.42 10.91
N THR A 332 22.11 4.37 11.28
CA THR A 332 21.75 5.28 12.38
C THR A 332 20.64 6.24 11.94
N ALA A 333 19.90 6.80 12.89
CA ALA A 333 18.83 7.76 12.60
C ALA A 333 19.29 8.92 11.68
N THR A 334 20.50 9.43 11.89
CA THR A 334 21.11 10.49 11.05
C THR A 334 21.39 10.01 9.62
N GLN A 335 21.88 8.78 9.46
CA GLN A 335 22.12 8.20 8.14
C GLN A 335 20.81 7.89 7.42
N ALA A 336 19.79 7.41 8.14
CA ALA A 336 18.45 7.19 7.60
C ALA A 336 17.82 8.52 7.13
N ASP A 337 17.99 9.60 7.90
CA ASP A 337 17.54 10.95 7.51
C ASP A 337 18.27 11.52 6.29
N GLY A 338 19.51 11.09 6.04
CA GLY A 338 20.32 11.50 4.88
C GLY A 338 20.18 10.57 3.66
N THR A 339 19.45 9.48 3.76
CA THR A 339 19.29 8.51 2.66
C THR A 339 18.09 8.86 1.78
N TRP A 340 18.31 8.92 0.48
CA TRP A 340 17.28 9.24 -0.51
C TRP A 340 17.42 8.38 -1.75
N PHE A 341 16.38 8.32 -2.56
CA PHE A 341 16.31 7.44 -3.72
C PHE A 341 15.75 8.17 -4.94
N LEU A 342 16.28 7.83 -6.12
CA LEU A 342 15.90 8.45 -7.38
C LEU A 342 15.68 7.39 -8.46
N GLY A 343 14.64 7.53 -9.26
CA GLY A 343 14.46 6.66 -10.42
C GLY A 343 13.02 6.54 -10.92
N ASP A 344 12.75 5.44 -11.61
CA ASP A 344 11.40 5.02 -12.02
C ASP A 344 11.03 3.73 -11.26
N PRO A 345 10.45 3.85 -10.06
CA PRO A 345 10.17 2.70 -9.22
C PRO A 345 9.13 1.76 -9.82
N LYS A 346 8.23 2.24 -10.69
CA LYS A 346 7.25 1.39 -11.39
C LYS A 346 7.88 0.42 -12.38
N LYS A 347 9.08 0.74 -12.90
CA LYS A 347 9.87 -0.20 -13.71
C LYS A 347 10.72 -1.11 -12.84
N ALA A 348 11.20 -0.58 -11.71
CA ALA A 348 12.10 -1.31 -10.83
C ALA A 348 11.37 -2.33 -9.96
N PHE A 349 10.16 -2.01 -9.49
CA PHE A 349 9.46 -2.80 -8.50
C PHE A 349 8.04 -3.15 -8.92
N ALA A 350 7.60 -4.34 -8.51
CA ALA A 350 6.23 -4.79 -8.66
C ALA A 350 5.71 -5.41 -7.36
N TRP A 351 4.41 -5.35 -7.21
CA TRP A 351 3.69 -6.13 -6.22
C TRP A 351 3.06 -7.34 -6.89
N ILE A 352 3.58 -8.52 -6.60
CA ILE A 352 3.04 -9.79 -7.13
C ILE A 352 1.84 -10.19 -6.28
N GLN A 353 0.66 -10.12 -6.86
CA GLN A 353 -0.60 -10.32 -6.15
C GLN A 353 -1.28 -11.62 -6.60
N ASN A 354 -1.47 -12.55 -5.69
CA ASN A 354 -2.24 -13.76 -5.97
C ASN A 354 -3.74 -13.51 -5.81
N TRP A 355 -4.14 -12.85 -4.74
CA TRP A 355 -5.48 -12.31 -4.57
C TRP A 355 -5.44 -10.98 -3.81
N PRO A 356 -6.33 -10.05 -4.20
CA PRO A 356 -6.46 -8.77 -3.52
C PRO A 356 -7.06 -8.98 -2.14
N TYR A 357 -7.15 -7.91 -1.39
CA TYR A 357 -7.88 -7.91 -0.13
C TYR A 357 -9.26 -8.53 -0.29
N ARG A 358 -9.57 -9.50 0.54
CA ARG A 358 -10.86 -10.17 0.59
C ARG A 358 -11.33 -10.32 2.03
N GLU A 359 -12.62 -10.35 2.16
CA GLU A 359 -13.31 -10.47 3.43
C GLU A 359 -13.93 -11.84 3.59
N LEU A 360 -13.75 -12.41 4.77
CA LEU A 360 -14.42 -13.64 5.17
C LEU A 360 -15.07 -13.41 6.54
N GLN A 361 -16.26 -13.89 6.67
CA GLN A 361 -17.05 -13.75 7.89
C GLN A 361 -17.36 -15.08 8.49
N LEU A 362 -17.58 -15.06 9.80
CA LEU A 362 -18.00 -16.22 10.56
C LEU A 362 -19.40 -16.64 10.11
N ALA A 363 -19.56 -17.89 9.74
CA ALA A 363 -20.87 -18.43 9.36
C ALA A 363 -21.81 -18.48 10.59
N ASP A 364 -23.10 -18.25 10.34
CA ASP A 364 -24.13 -18.49 11.33
C ASP A 364 -24.15 -19.98 11.67
N GLY A 365 -24.20 -20.32 12.97
CA GLY A 365 -24.14 -21.72 13.45
C GLY A 365 -22.73 -22.29 13.60
N SER A 366 -21.68 -21.48 13.56
CA SER A 366 -20.32 -21.95 13.84
C SER A 366 -20.11 -22.30 15.30
N ASP A 367 -19.24 -23.29 15.58
CA ASP A 367 -18.85 -23.72 16.93
C ASP A 367 -18.34 -22.56 17.80
N LEU A 368 -17.69 -21.56 17.19
CA LEU A 368 -17.22 -20.38 17.90
C LEU A 368 -18.36 -19.52 18.48
N LYS A 369 -19.52 -19.47 17.85
CA LYS A 369 -20.69 -18.80 18.39
C LYS A 369 -21.23 -19.53 19.61
N PHE A 370 -21.27 -20.86 19.52
CA PHE A 370 -21.81 -21.70 20.59
C PHE A 370 -20.87 -21.79 21.80
N GLU A 371 -19.56 -22.02 21.55
CA GLU A 371 -18.60 -22.26 22.63
C GLU A 371 -18.07 -20.98 23.30
N ARG A 372 -17.97 -19.86 22.56
CA ARG A 372 -17.24 -18.67 23.01
C ARG A 372 -18.04 -17.37 22.95
N ASP A 373 -19.35 -17.41 22.77
CA ASP A 373 -20.23 -16.22 22.65
C ASP A 373 -19.70 -15.19 21.62
N VAL A 374 -18.99 -15.66 20.56
CA VAL A 374 -18.52 -14.80 19.49
C VAL A 374 -19.65 -14.55 18.52
N TRP A 375 -20.19 -13.35 18.56
CA TRP A 375 -21.32 -12.99 17.72
C TRP A 375 -20.91 -12.65 16.29
N TYR A 376 -19.82 -11.89 16.15
CA TYR A 376 -19.21 -11.57 14.87
C TYR A 376 -17.78 -12.03 14.81
N GLY A 377 -17.42 -12.68 13.72
CA GLY A 377 -16.05 -12.93 13.33
C GLY A 377 -15.83 -12.34 11.94
N TYR A 378 -14.92 -11.41 11.84
CA TYR A 378 -14.53 -10.76 10.60
C TYR A 378 -13.05 -11.02 10.34
N ARG A 379 -12.72 -11.51 9.16
CA ARG A 379 -11.35 -11.75 8.74
C ARG A 379 -11.09 -11.06 7.42
N GLY A 380 -10.11 -10.16 7.42
CA GLY A 380 -9.54 -9.63 6.19
C GLY A 380 -8.23 -10.34 5.86
N ASP A 381 -8.05 -10.80 4.65
CA ASP A 381 -6.83 -11.42 4.18
C ASP A 381 -6.45 -11.01 2.76
N GLU A 382 -5.14 -10.96 2.51
CA GLU A 382 -4.54 -10.69 1.21
C GLU A 382 -3.34 -11.61 1.00
N ARG A 383 -2.98 -11.91 -0.23
CA ARG A 383 -1.77 -12.63 -0.54
C ARG A 383 -1.00 -11.96 -1.66
N GLY A 384 0.21 -11.58 -1.36
CA GLY A 384 1.15 -10.96 -2.28
C GLY A 384 2.54 -10.83 -1.67
N GLU A 385 3.46 -10.33 -2.46
CA GLU A 385 4.83 -10.00 -2.04
C GLU A 385 5.40 -8.94 -2.97
N GLY A 386 6.28 -8.07 -2.45
CA GLY A 386 7.08 -7.18 -3.25
C GLY A 386 8.10 -7.96 -4.11
N ALA A 387 8.41 -7.45 -5.26
CA ALA A 387 9.46 -7.99 -6.12
C ALA A 387 10.25 -6.86 -6.77
N CYS A 388 11.55 -7.03 -6.88
CA CYS A 388 12.38 -6.21 -7.73
C CYS A 388 12.43 -6.87 -9.12
N LEU A 389 12.12 -6.11 -10.16
CA LEU A 389 12.14 -6.57 -11.55
C LEU A 389 13.41 -6.09 -12.26
N GLU A 390 13.73 -4.80 -12.10
CA GLU A 390 14.81 -4.13 -12.82
C GLU A 390 15.54 -3.14 -11.91
N PRO A 391 16.56 -3.58 -11.16
CA PRO A 391 17.24 -2.75 -10.16
C PRO A 391 17.97 -1.53 -10.77
N ARG A 392 18.32 -1.54 -12.06
CA ARG A 392 19.05 -0.46 -12.73
C ARG A 392 18.23 0.83 -12.90
N HIS A 393 16.90 0.78 -12.71
CA HIS A 393 16.04 1.96 -12.78
C HIS A 393 15.82 2.65 -11.44
N TRP A 394 16.52 2.23 -10.38
CA TRP A 394 16.38 2.77 -9.05
C TRP A 394 17.71 2.93 -8.35
N VAL A 395 18.04 4.15 -7.93
CA VAL A 395 19.35 4.51 -7.36
C VAL A 395 19.15 4.86 -5.88
N LYS A 396 20.02 4.34 -5.03
CA LYS A 396 20.14 4.68 -3.61
C LYS A 396 21.28 5.67 -3.44
N CYS A 397 20.99 6.79 -2.78
CA CYS A 397 21.97 7.80 -2.40
C CYS A 397 22.03 7.93 -0.87
N SER A 398 23.20 8.13 -0.33
CA SER A 398 23.41 8.36 1.09
C SER A 398 24.39 9.50 1.33
N ALA A 399 24.18 10.22 2.44
CA ALA A 399 25.08 11.29 2.89
C ALA A 399 26.44 10.74 3.36
#